data_8d244baeffd7217b8bc8bb3e03ea26a8
#
_entry.id   8d244baeffd7217b8bc8bb3e03ea26a8
#
_cell.length_a   1.000
_cell.length_b   1.000
_cell.length_c   1.000
_cell.angle_alpha   90.00
_cell.angle_beta   90.00
_cell.angle_gamma   90.00
#
_symmetry.space_group_name_H-M   'P 1'
#
loop_
_entity.id
_entity.type
_entity.pdbx_description
1 polymer ?
#
loop_
_entity_poly.entity_id
_entity_poly.type
_entity_poly.pdbx_seq_one_letter_code
_entity_poly.pdbx_strand_id
1 'polypeptide(L)'
;MFKNKYLKLSLIVTLLLAGAAQAQTYPTRPIRFIVPFQPGAGTDITARTVAGKMNELLAQQVVVDNRPGASGNIGLELVARAPADGYTIGLISATVTVNSVLQKRMPFDITLDFAAVSQMTSQPYCLTVHPGIPSKTAREFIELVRVKPNFYTYGSSGTGGLSHLAGALLATMAKVNWIHVPYKGGAPGITDMLGGQINSQFATIIGTQAHVKAGKLRWLALSTLKRSTALPDLPTLSEAALPGFDINGWYGMLAPAAIPKPALAKLNRAVLEALKAPDVGPRFAADGSEPVGSSSDDFSTHIKREITKYAKVTKDAGMKID
;
A
#
# COMPACT_ATOMS: atom_id res chain seq x y z
N MET A 1 23.93 -61.43 31.64
CA MET A 1 23.40 -61.21 30.25
C MET A 1 22.10 -60.37 30.16
N PHE A 2 21.34 -60.24 31.23
CA PHE A 2 20.05 -59.50 31.25
C PHE A 2 20.18 -57.97 31.40
N LYS A 3 21.16 -57.43 32.11
CA LYS A 3 21.32 -55.98 32.34
C LYS A 3 21.48 -55.13 31.08
N ASN A 4 22.17 -55.67 30.05
CA ASN A 4 22.37 -54.91 28.78
C ASN A 4 21.14 -54.82 27.87
N LYS A 5 20.15 -55.71 28.00
CA LYS A 5 18.91 -55.63 27.24
C LYS A 5 18.00 -54.51 27.74
N TYR A 6 17.90 -54.34 29.05
CA TYR A 6 17.08 -53.25 29.62
C TYR A 6 17.69 -51.87 29.39
N LEU A 7 19.03 -51.77 29.40
CA LEU A 7 19.71 -50.52 29.07
C LEU A 7 19.49 -50.06 27.61
N LYS A 8 19.55 -51.00 26.66
CA LYS A 8 19.24 -50.76 25.27
C LYS A 8 17.77 -50.42 25.02
N LEU A 9 16.86 -51.08 25.72
CA LEU A 9 15.43 -50.80 25.58
C LEU A 9 15.08 -49.44 26.19
N SER A 10 15.68 -49.04 27.31
CA SER A 10 15.51 -47.72 27.91
C SER A 10 16.03 -46.61 27.00
N LEU A 11 17.18 -46.81 26.33
CA LEU A 11 17.75 -45.85 25.41
C LEU A 11 16.87 -45.64 24.16
N ILE A 12 16.26 -46.73 23.64
CA ILE A 12 15.35 -46.66 22.50
C ILE A 12 14.05 -45.96 22.86
N VAL A 13 13.50 -46.22 24.05
CA VAL A 13 12.28 -45.52 24.52
C VAL A 13 12.54 -44.04 24.75
N THR A 14 13.72 -43.67 25.30
CA THR A 14 14.10 -42.26 25.48
C THR A 14 14.31 -41.54 24.15
N LEU A 15 14.87 -42.20 23.10
CA LEU A 15 14.99 -41.66 21.76
C LEU A 15 13.63 -41.51 21.06
N LEU A 16 12.69 -42.41 21.28
CA LEU A 16 11.33 -42.34 20.72
C LEU A 16 10.49 -41.24 21.39
N LEU A 17 10.71 -40.97 22.68
CA LEU A 17 10.06 -39.87 23.40
C LEU A 17 10.64 -38.50 23.01
N ALA A 18 11.91 -38.41 22.66
CA ALA A 18 12.54 -37.19 22.17
C ALA A 18 12.05 -36.78 20.77
N GLY A 19 11.54 -37.72 19.97
CA GLY A 19 10.98 -37.46 18.63
C GLY A 19 9.56 -36.87 18.61
N ALA A 20 8.86 -36.87 19.76
CA ALA A 20 7.53 -36.31 19.90
C ALA A 20 7.53 -34.85 20.40
N ALA A 21 8.60 -34.09 20.18
CA ALA A 21 8.52 -32.65 20.25
C ALA A 21 7.54 -32.22 19.16
N GLN A 22 6.25 -32.18 19.49
CA GLN A 22 5.20 -31.63 18.61
C GLN A 22 5.67 -30.24 18.21
N ALA A 23 6.00 -30.07 16.94
CA ALA A 23 6.22 -28.75 16.38
C ALA A 23 4.99 -27.93 16.77
N GLN A 24 5.15 -27.03 17.75
CA GLN A 24 4.04 -26.17 18.18
C GLN A 24 3.48 -25.51 16.95
N THR A 25 2.19 -25.78 16.68
CA THR A 25 1.56 -25.27 15.46
C THR A 25 1.47 -23.75 15.55
N TYR A 26 2.42 -23.05 14.91
CA TYR A 26 2.39 -21.60 14.79
C TYR A 26 1.01 -21.14 14.26
N PRO A 27 0.42 -20.06 14.81
CA PRO A 27 0.82 -19.30 15.99
C PRO A 27 0.25 -19.91 17.30
N THR A 28 0.99 -19.80 18.41
CA THR A 28 0.58 -20.25 19.75
C THR A 28 0.34 -19.09 20.72
N ARG A 29 0.62 -17.86 20.29
CA ARG A 29 0.45 -16.63 21.05
C ARG A 29 0.02 -15.49 20.13
N PRO A 30 -0.44 -14.34 20.64
CA PRO A 30 -0.84 -13.20 19.84
C PRO A 30 0.26 -12.71 18.91
N ILE A 31 -0.16 -12.31 17.69
CA ILE A 31 0.69 -11.71 16.67
C ILE A 31 0.54 -10.18 16.75
N ARG A 32 1.65 -9.46 16.83
CA ARG A 32 1.68 -8.00 16.80
C ARG A 32 1.73 -7.51 15.36
N PHE A 33 0.72 -6.73 14.95
CA PHE A 33 0.65 -6.13 13.62
C PHE A 33 0.96 -4.63 13.70
N ILE A 34 2.18 -4.24 13.38
CA ILE A 34 2.62 -2.85 13.41
C ILE A 34 2.06 -2.10 12.20
N VAL A 35 1.35 -1.01 12.47
CA VAL A 35 0.84 -0.06 11.48
C VAL A 35 1.60 1.25 11.63
N PRO A 36 2.45 1.63 10.65
CA PRO A 36 3.36 2.78 10.77
C PRO A 36 2.68 4.14 10.53
N PHE A 37 1.37 4.24 10.76
CA PHE A 37 0.57 5.44 10.55
C PHE A 37 -0.44 5.63 11.67
N GLN A 38 -1.04 6.82 11.72
CA GLN A 38 -2.01 7.18 12.76
C GLN A 38 -3.25 6.27 12.73
N PRO A 39 -3.85 6.00 13.90
CA PRO A 39 -5.15 5.34 13.98
C PRO A 39 -6.22 6.09 13.17
N GLY A 40 -7.17 5.34 12.59
CA GLY A 40 -8.28 5.89 11.80
C GLY A 40 -7.94 6.27 10.36
N ALA A 41 -6.67 6.19 9.95
CA ALA A 41 -6.30 6.33 8.55
C ALA A 41 -6.61 5.05 7.75
N GLY A 42 -6.65 5.12 6.42
CA GLY A 42 -6.93 3.97 5.54
C GLY A 42 -6.02 2.76 5.81
N THR A 43 -4.76 2.98 6.18
CA THR A 43 -3.83 1.95 6.62
C THR A 43 -4.30 1.22 7.88
N ASP A 44 -4.82 1.95 8.87
CA ASP A 44 -5.32 1.39 10.12
C ASP A 44 -6.62 0.62 9.89
N ILE A 45 -7.54 1.18 9.10
CA ILE A 45 -8.80 0.53 8.71
C ILE A 45 -8.51 -0.79 7.99
N THR A 46 -7.59 -0.79 7.00
CA THR A 46 -7.17 -2.00 6.29
C THR A 46 -6.58 -3.04 7.25
N ALA A 47 -5.64 -2.60 8.11
CA ALA A 47 -4.99 -3.51 9.06
C ALA A 47 -5.99 -4.16 10.01
N ARG A 48 -6.92 -3.37 10.60
CA ARG A 48 -7.95 -3.88 11.52
C ARG A 48 -8.95 -4.81 10.83
N THR A 49 -9.33 -4.48 9.59
CA THR A 49 -10.24 -5.32 8.81
C THR A 49 -9.61 -6.69 8.53
N VAL A 50 -8.35 -6.72 8.07
CA VAL A 50 -7.64 -7.98 7.81
C VAL A 50 -7.32 -8.72 9.10
N ALA A 51 -6.82 -8.03 10.15
CA ALA A 51 -6.50 -8.63 11.45
C ALA A 51 -7.73 -9.28 12.08
N GLY A 52 -8.91 -8.64 12.02
CA GLY A 52 -10.15 -9.21 12.54
C GLY A 52 -10.48 -10.58 11.94
N LYS A 53 -10.32 -10.74 10.63
CA LYS A 53 -10.52 -12.03 9.95
C LYS A 53 -9.39 -13.03 10.23
N MET A 54 -8.15 -12.55 10.31
CA MET A 54 -7.02 -13.40 10.67
C MET A 54 -7.15 -13.98 12.09
N ASN A 55 -7.78 -13.27 13.04
CA ASN A 55 -8.05 -13.79 14.38
C ASN A 55 -8.86 -15.10 14.33
N GLU A 56 -9.91 -15.11 13.53
CA GLU A 56 -10.77 -16.28 13.33
C GLU A 56 -10.00 -17.44 12.66
N LEU A 57 -9.24 -17.12 11.59
CA LEU A 57 -8.52 -18.10 10.77
C LEU A 57 -7.31 -18.73 11.48
N LEU A 58 -6.65 -17.96 12.36
CA LEU A 58 -5.46 -18.40 13.07
C LEU A 58 -5.75 -18.93 14.47
N ALA A 59 -6.97 -18.78 14.97
CA ALA A 59 -7.36 -19.04 16.36
C ALA A 59 -6.44 -18.33 17.37
N GLN A 60 -5.89 -17.18 17.00
CA GLN A 60 -5.00 -16.34 17.79
C GLN A 60 -5.25 -14.87 17.49
N GLN A 61 -5.05 -14.00 18.46
CA GLN A 61 -5.23 -12.58 18.27
C GLN A 61 -4.13 -11.98 17.38
N VAL A 62 -4.51 -11.18 16.40
CA VAL A 62 -3.64 -10.29 15.63
C VAL A 62 -3.90 -8.86 16.10
N VAL A 63 -3.00 -8.34 16.94
CA VAL A 63 -3.15 -7.07 17.65
C VAL A 63 -2.55 -5.94 16.83
N VAL A 64 -3.38 -5.02 16.35
CA VAL A 64 -2.93 -3.82 15.62
C VAL A 64 -2.30 -2.83 16.59
N ASP A 65 -1.04 -2.46 16.32
CA ASP A 65 -0.22 -1.53 17.09
C ASP A 65 0.25 -0.38 16.20
N ASN A 66 -0.34 0.80 16.36
CA ASN A 66 0.01 1.98 15.57
C ASN A 66 1.31 2.61 16.07
N ARG A 67 2.31 2.73 15.18
CA ARG A 67 3.63 3.32 15.43
C ARG A 67 3.96 4.36 14.34
N PRO A 68 3.29 5.51 14.36
CA PRO A 68 3.47 6.54 13.34
C PRO A 68 4.80 7.27 13.50
N GLY A 69 5.26 7.87 12.39
CA GLY A 69 6.40 8.78 12.37
C GLY A 69 7.33 8.56 11.18
N ALA A 70 8.04 9.61 10.77
CA ALA A 70 8.97 9.62 9.64
C ALA A 70 8.41 8.95 8.38
N SER A 71 7.16 9.27 8.01
CA SER A 71 6.45 8.70 6.85
C SER A 71 6.35 7.17 6.85
N GLY A 72 6.33 6.56 8.03
CA GLY A 72 6.23 5.11 8.23
C GLY A 72 7.55 4.42 8.61
N ASN A 73 8.68 5.12 8.53
CA ASN A 73 9.99 4.51 8.79
C ASN A 73 10.14 4.01 10.23
N ILE A 74 9.60 4.75 11.23
CA ILE A 74 9.71 4.34 12.65
C ILE A 74 9.02 3.00 12.88
N GLY A 75 7.80 2.82 12.40
CA GLY A 75 7.07 1.57 12.57
C GLY A 75 7.71 0.40 11.83
N LEU A 76 8.17 0.61 10.60
CA LEU A 76 8.81 -0.46 9.82
C LEU A 76 10.20 -0.82 10.35
N GLU A 77 10.96 0.12 10.91
CA GLU A 77 12.21 -0.19 11.60
C GLU A 77 11.99 -1.14 12.79
N LEU A 78 10.91 -0.94 13.55
CA LEU A 78 10.54 -1.89 14.62
C LEU A 78 10.25 -3.29 14.09
N VAL A 79 9.66 -3.41 12.90
CA VAL A 79 9.43 -4.72 12.26
C VAL A 79 10.74 -5.32 11.78
N ALA A 80 11.59 -4.56 11.10
CA ALA A 80 12.88 -5.04 10.59
C ALA A 80 13.78 -5.60 11.70
N ARG A 81 13.74 -4.98 12.89
CA ARG A 81 14.55 -5.38 14.06
C ARG A 81 13.87 -6.41 14.98
N ALA A 82 12.62 -6.80 14.69
CA ALA A 82 11.92 -7.77 15.51
C ALA A 82 12.49 -9.19 15.30
N PRO A 83 12.33 -10.10 16.30
CA PRO A 83 12.62 -11.52 16.10
C PRO A 83 11.86 -12.06 14.87
N ALA A 84 12.57 -12.83 14.04
CA ALA A 84 12.02 -13.39 12.82
C ALA A 84 11.23 -14.68 13.08
N ASP A 85 10.36 -14.68 14.08
CA ASP A 85 9.58 -15.83 14.53
C ASP A 85 8.12 -15.81 14.03
N GLY A 86 7.74 -14.77 13.26
CA GLY A 86 6.40 -14.59 12.73
C GLY A 86 5.41 -13.90 13.69
N TYR A 87 5.81 -13.56 14.92
CA TYR A 87 4.92 -12.89 15.89
C TYR A 87 4.95 -11.36 15.84
N THR A 88 5.78 -10.80 14.98
CA THR A 88 5.75 -9.37 14.62
C THR A 88 5.67 -9.25 13.10
N ILE A 89 4.62 -8.61 12.62
CA ILE A 89 4.38 -8.30 11.21
C ILE A 89 4.16 -6.80 11.06
N GLY A 90 4.30 -6.27 9.87
CA GLY A 90 4.14 -4.84 9.60
C GLY A 90 3.30 -4.55 8.37
N LEU A 91 2.62 -3.42 8.38
CA LEU A 91 1.98 -2.86 7.20
C LEU A 91 2.99 -1.99 6.45
N ILE A 92 3.12 -2.22 5.15
CA ILE A 92 3.81 -1.33 4.23
C ILE A 92 2.80 -0.65 3.29
N SER A 93 3.09 0.58 2.89
CA SER A 93 2.33 1.30 1.87
C SER A 93 3.22 1.69 0.68
N ALA A 94 2.60 1.97 -0.45
CA ALA A 94 3.29 2.51 -1.61
C ALA A 94 4.08 3.80 -1.31
N THR A 95 3.63 4.61 -0.34
CA THR A 95 4.37 5.81 0.10
C THR A 95 5.75 5.48 0.66
N VAL A 96 5.89 4.36 1.39
CA VAL A 96 7.19 3.95 1.93
C VAL A 96 8.15 3.57 0.80
N THR A 97 7.66 2.94 -0.28
CA THR A 97 8.51 2.62 -1.44
C THR A 97 8.92 3.88 -2.22
N VAL A 98 8.07 4.90 -2.28
CA VAL A 98 8.46 6.22 -2.82
C VAL A 98 9.54 6.87 -1.95
N ASN A 99 9.35 6.85 -0.63
CA ASN A 99 10.32 7.42 0.30
C ASN A 99 11.69 6.72 0.24
N SER A 100 11.73 5.41 0.02
CA SER A 100 12.99 4.66 -0.10
C SER A 100 13.84 5.10 -1.30
N VAL A 101 13.21 5.70 -2.30
CA VAL A 101 13.89 6.24 -3.49
C VAL A 101 14.32 7.70 -3.29
N LEU A 102 13.53 8.47 -2.57
CA LEU A 102 13.73 9.90 -2.40
C LEU A 102 14.65 10.24 -1.21
N GLN A 103 14.62 9.46 -0.14
CA GLN A 103 15.42 9.70 1.06
C GLN A 103 16.85 9.19 0.88
N LYS A 104 17.82 10.02 1.24
CA LYS A 104 19.26 9.67 1.18
C LYS A 104 19.64 8.50 2.11
N ARG A 105 18.92 8.30 3.20
CA ARG A 105 19.16 7.24 4.20
C ARG A 105 17.85 6.73 4.75
N MET A 106 17.64 5.44 4.59
CA MET A 106 16.56 4.69 5.25
C MET A 106 17.16 3.89 6.41
N PRO A 107 16.43 3.69 7.53
CA PRO A 107 16.91 2.84 8.64
C PRO A 107 16.85 1.34 8.34
N PHE A 108 16.34 0.96 7.18
CA PHE A 108 16.22 -0.42 6.68
C PHE A 108 16.23 -0.44 5.14
N ASP A 109 16.49 -1.62 4.58
CA ASP A 109 16.29 -1.92 3.16
C ASP A 109 15.02 -2.74 2.97
N ILE A 110 14.05 -2.20 2.18
CA ILE A 110 12.74 -2.85 1.97
C ILE A 110 12.90 -4.24 1.33
N THR A 111 13.93 -4.46 0.54
CA THR A 111 14.14 -5.70 -0.23
C THR A 111 14.98 -6.75 0.49
N LEU A 112 15.75 -6.33 1.50
CA LEU A 112 16.69 -7.19 2.23
C LEU A 112 16.22 -7.51 3.65
N ASP A 113 15.62 -6.53 4.36
CA ASP A 113 15.27 -6.67 5.78
C ASP A 113 13.86 -7.24 6.00
N PHE A 114 13.09 -7.44 4.92
CA PHE A 114 11.72 -7.95 5.01
C PHE A 114 11.44 -9.11 4.07
N ALA A 115 10.61 -10.01 4.53
CA ALA A 115 9.87 -10.97 3.72
C ALA A 115 8.49 -10.40 3.38
N ALA A 116 8.16 -10.37 2.11
CA ALA A 116 6.83 -10.00 1.65
C ALA A 116 5.82 -11.08 2.03
N VAL A 117 4.73 -10.72 2.70
CA VAL A 117 3.64 -11.66 3.03
C VAL A 117 2.59 -11.64 1.92
N SER A 118 1.92 -10.51 1.71
CA SER A 118 0.92 -10.35 0.65
C SER A 118 0.62 -8.87 0.40
N GLN A 119 0.33 -8.50 -0.83
CA GLN A 119 -0.38 -7.27 -1.13
C GLN A 119 -1.82 -7.42 -0.65
N MET A 120 -2.30 -6.48 0.17
CA MET A 120 -3.66 -6.55 0.73
C MET A 120 -4.65 -5.77 -0.12
N THR A 121 -4.31 -4.55 -0.52
CA THR A 121 -5.21 -3.64 -1.24
C THR A 121 -4.55 -2.96 -2.43
N SER A 122 -5.41 -2.48 -3.34
CA SER A 122 -5.12 -1.53 -4.41
C SER A 122 -6.00 -0.29 -4.20
N GLN A 123 -5.44 0.91 -4.42
CA GLN A 123 -6.11 2.18 -4.18
C GLN A 123 -5.85 3.14 -5.34
N PRO A 124 -6.70 3.10 -6.39
CA PRO A 124 -6.57 4.01 -7.50
C PRO A 124 -6.82 5.46 -7.06
N TYR A 125 -6.06 6.38 -7.65
CA TYR A 125 -6.35 7.80 -7.58
C TYR A 125 -7.16 8.21 -8.82
N CYS A 126 -7.94 9.28 -8.69
CA CYS A 126 -8.61 9.91 -9.80
C CYS A 126 -7.94 11.25 -10.11
N LEU A 127 -7.63 11.52 -11.38
CA LEU A 127 -7.38 12.87 -11.84
C LEU A 127 -8.71 13.64 -11.73
N THR A 128 -8.79 14.47 -10.72
CA THR A 128 -9.99 15.23 -10.33
C THR A 128 -9.76 16.70 -10.64
N VAL A 129 -10.76 17.38 -11.19
CA VAL A 129 -10.69 18.80 -11.52
C VAL A 129 -11.88 19.57 -10.95
N HIS A 130 -11.67 20.86 -10.72
CA HIS A 130 -12.75 21.80 -10.43
C HIS A 130 -13.68 21.93 -11.65
N PRO A 131 -15.02 21.99 -11.52
CA PRO A 131 -15.97 22.01 -12.64
C PRO A 131 -15.85 23.25 -13.52
N GLY A 132 -15.26 24.34 -13.02
CA GLY A 132 -14.95 25.54 -13.80
C GLY A 132 -13.84 25.35 -14.85
N ILE A 133 -13.11 24.24 -14.81
CA ILE A 133 -12.13 23.90 -15.84
C ILE A 133 -12.89 23.38 -17.08
N PRO A 134 -12.67 23.99 -18.26
CA PRO A 134 -13.41 23.65 -19.48
C PRO A 134 -12.86 22.39 -20.16
N SER A 135 -12.80 21.28 -19.40
CA SER A 135 -12.43 19.95 -19.88
C SER A 135 -13.40 18.90 -19.36
N LYS A 136 -13.78 17.97 -20.21
CA LYS A 136 -14.63 16.82 -19.86
C LYS A 136 -13.84 15.51 -19.86
N THR A 137 -12.68 15.48 -20.47
CA THR A 137 -11.80 14.32 -20.60
C THR A 137 -10.38 14.63 -20.15
N ALA A 138 -9.62 13.59 -19.78
CA ALA A 138 -8.21 13.74 -19.44
C ALA A 138 -7.37 14.30 -20.60
N ARG A 139 -7.69 13.92 -21.85
CA ARG A 139 -7.03 14.43 -23.05
C ARG A 139 -7.24 15.94 -23.21
N GLU A 140 -8.48 16.41 -23.10
CA GLU A 140 -8.78 17.84 -23.15
C GLU A 140 -8.07 18.62 -22.05
N PHE A 141 -8.02 18.08 -20.82
CA PHE A 141 -7.32 18.71 -19.70
C PHE A 141 -5.83 18.85 -19.98
N ILE A 142 -5.18 17.80 -20.47
CA ILE A 142 -3.77 17.84 -20.85
C ILE A 142 -3.49 18.87 -21.93
N GLU A 143 -4.36 19.00 -22.93
CA GLU A 143 -4.22 20.04 -23.96
C GLU A 143 -4.37 21.46 -23.37
N LEU A 144 -5.30 21.69 -22.46
CA LEU A 144 -5.39 22.97 -21.74
C LEU A 144 -4.11 23.32 -21.00
N VAL A 145 -3.52 22.36 -20.29
CA VAL A 145 -2.26 22.55 -19.58
C VAL A 145 -1.11 22.83 -20.55
N ARG A 146 -1.11 22.17 -21.72
CA ARG A 146 -0.09 22.37 -22.77
C ARG A 146 -0.12 23.76 -23.38
N VAL A 147 -1.32 24.27 -23.64
CA VAL A 147 -1.51 25.59 -24.26
C VAL A 147 -1.16 26.73 -23.30
N LYS A 148 -1.31 26.52 -22.00
CA LYS A 148 -1.01 27.52 -20.97
C LYS A 148 -0.01 26.97 -19.93
N PRO A 149 1.29 26.85 -20.26
CA PRO A 149 2.30 26.37 -19.34
C PRO A 149 2.35 27.21 -18.06
N ASN A 150 2.52 26.56 -16.91
CA ASN A 150 2.58 27.19 -15.59
C ASN A 150 1.35 28.04 -15.21
N PHE A 151 0.20 27.77 -15.80
CA PHE A 151 -1.06 28.44 -15.45
C PHE A 151 -1.92 27.55 -14.55
N TYR A 152 -2.03 26.29 -14.88
CA TYR A 152 -2.83 25.33 -14.10
C TYR A 152 -2.05 24.79 -12.91
N THR A 153 -2.78 24.55 -11.82
CA THR A 153 -2.24 24.04 -10.56
C THR A 153 -2.74 22.63 -10.27
N TYR A 154 -1.93 21.85 -9.59
CA TYR A 154 -2.38 20.60 -8.99
C TYR A 154 -1.97 20.48 -7.53
N GLY A 155 -2.93 20.07 -6.70
CA GLY A 155 -2.71 19.76 -5.30
C GLY A 155 -2.11 18.38 -5.09
N SER A 156 -1.38 18.21 -3.99
CA SER A 156 -0.94 16.90 -3.53
C SER A 156 -1.05 16.75 -2.02
N SER A 157 -0.97 15.52 -1.53
CA SER A 157 -0.94 15.22 -0.09
C SER A 157 0.41 15.57 0.59
N GLY A 158 1.30 16.22 -0.14
CA GLY A 158 2.63 16.66 0.28
C GLY A 158 3.72 16.25 -0.70
N THR A 159 4.87 16.90 -0.59
CA THR A 159 6.05 16.60 -1.41
C THR A 159 6.50 15.16 -1.20
N GLY A 160 6.75 14.43 -2.28
CA GLY A 160 7.13 13.00 -2.24
C GLY A 160 5.97 12.02 -2.03
N GLY A 161 4.72 12.51 -1.86
CA GLY A 161 3.55 11.63 -1.81
C GLY A 161 3.13 11.09 -3.18
N LEU A 162 2.31 10.04 -3.21
CA LEU A 162 1.85 9.42 -4.47
C LEU A 162 1.08 10.38 -5.37
N SER A 163 0.27 11.28 -4.81
CA SER A 163 -0.45 12.29 -5.57
C SER A 163 0.47 13.33 -6.21
N HIS A 164 1.59 13.69 -5.55
CA HIS A 164 2.65 14.49 -6.15
C HIS A 164 3.32 13.73 -7.30
N LEU A 165 3.68 12.47 -7.06
CA LEU A 165 4.32 11.62 -8.05
C LEU A 165 3.42 11.42 -9.29
N ALA A 166 2.11 11.27 -9.10
CA ALA A 166 1.15 11.16 -10.20
C ALA A 166 1.11 12.44 -11.06
N GLY A 167 1.14 13.61 -10.42
CA GLY A 167 1.22 14.88 -11.12
C GLY A 167 2.55 15.05 -11.88
N ALA A 168 3.66 14.69 -11.26
CA ALA A 168 4.98 14.73 -11.88
C ALA A 168 5.10 13.76 -13.07
N LEU A 169 4.58 12.54 -12.95
CA LEU A 169 4.54 11.56 -14.03
C LEU A 169 3.68 12.06 -15.20
N LEU A 170 2.49 12.64 -14.90
CA LEU A 170 1.66 13.24 -15.96
C LEU A 170 2.42 14.34 -16.69
N ALA A 171 3.08 15.25 -15.96
CA ALA A 171 3.86 16.34 -16.56
C ALA A 171 4.96 15.80 -17.48
N THR A 172 5.70 14.79 -17.02
CA THR A 172 6.80 14.16 -17.77
C THR A 172 6.28 13.46 -19.04
N MET A 173 5.25 12.61 -18.91
CA MET A 173 4.72 11.82 -20.02
C MET A 173 4.01 12.71 -21.07
N ALA A 174 3.24 13.69 -20.61
CA ALA A 174 2.53 14.61 -21.49
C ALA A 174 3.40 15.76 -22.03
N LYS A 175 4.62 15.93 -21.48
CA LYS A 175 5.52 17.08 -21.77
C LYS A 175 4.82 18.42 -21.54
N VAL A 176 4.20 18.58 -20.38
CA VAL A 176 3.48 19.79 -19.96
C VAL A 176 4.07 20.32 -18.65
N ASN A 177 3.88 21.63 -18.42
CA ASN A 177 4.29 22.29 -17.19
C ASN A 177 3.05 22.82 -16.46
N TRP A 178 2.88 22.42 -15.22
CA TRP A 178 1.87 22.92 -14.30
C TRP A 178 2.45 23.12 -12.90
N ILE A 179 1.75 23.83 -12.05
CA ILE A 179 2.27 24.26 -10.75
C ILE A 179 1.85 23.25 -9.68
N HIS A 180 2.82 22.72 -8.96
CA HIS A 180 2.57 21.86 -7.80
C HIS A 180 2.28 22.70 -6.54
N VAL A 181 1.18 22.35 -5.84
CA VAL A 181 0.78 22.94 -4.56
C VAL A 181 0.74 21.85 -3.49
N PRO A 182 1.75 21.75 -2.60
CA PRO A 182 1.79 20.72 -1.58
C PRO A 182 0.91 21.07 -0.37
N TYR A 183 0.14 20.09 0.13
CA TYR A 183 -0.68 20.18 1.33
C TYR A 183 -0.23 19.18 2.40
N LYS A 184 -0.66 19.37 3.64
CA LYS A 184 -0.46 18.39 4.72
C LYS A 184 -1.58 17.32 4.71
N GLY A 185 -1.60 16.50 3.65
CA GLY A 185 -2.64 15.49 3.39
C GLY A 185 -3.54 15.83 2.20
N GLY A 186 -4.39 14.88 1.78
CA GLY A 186 -5.25 15.05 0.60
C GLY A 186 -6.45 15.97 0.82
N ALA A 187 -7.04 15.94 2.01
CA ALA A 187 -8.28 16.66 2.31
C ALA A 187 -8.18 18.18 2.20
N PRO A 188 -7.13 18.88 2.70
CA PRO A 188 -7.00 20.33 2.52
C PRO A 188 -6.92 20.72 1.03
N GLY A 189 -6.23 19.95 0.19
CA GLY A 189 -6.19 20.20 -1.24
C GLY A 189 -7.55 20.00 -1.91
N ILE A 190 -8.35 19.02 -1.48
CA ILE A 190 -9.74 18.86 -1.97
C ILE A 190 -10.58 20.07 -1.57
N THR A 191 -10.43 20.61 -0.36
CA THR A 191 -11.14 21.82 0.09
C THR A 191 -10.79 23.03 -0.80
N ASP A 192 -9.52 23.25 -1.06
CA ASP A 192 -9.05 24.34 -1.92
C ASP A 192 -9.48 24.15 -3.39
N MET A 193 -9.53 22.89 -3.87
CA MET A 193 -10.07 22.59 -5.19
C MET A 193 -11.58 22.88 -5.27
N LEU A 194 -12.36 22.58 -4.25
CA LEU A 194 -13.77 22.94 -4.15
C LEU A 194 -13.99 24.45 -4.16
N GLY A 195 -13.08 25.20 -3.55
CA GLY A 195 -13.06 26.67 -3.55
C GLY A 195 -12.48 27.31 -4.81
N GLY A 196 -12.01 26.51 -5.77
CA GLY A 196 -11.38 27.01 -7.00
C GLY A 196 -9.97 27.60 -6.83
N GLN A 197 -9.34 27.43 -5.65
CA GLN A 197 -7.97 27.93 -5.37
C GLN A 197 -6.91 27.11 -6.11
N ILE A 198 -7.18 25.83 -6.34
CA ILE A 198 -6.41 24.96 -7.23
C ILE A 198 -7.31 24.33 -8.29
N ASN A 199 -6.72 23.98 -9.43
CA ASN A 199 -7.48 23.49 -10.58
C ASN A 199 -7.75 21.99 -10.55
N SER A 200 -6.82 21.21 -9.99
CA SER A 200 -6.86 19.74 -10.05
C SER A 200 -6.11 19.09 -8.90
N GLN A 201 -6.37 17.80 -8.71
CA GLN A 201 -5.62 16.94 -7.79
C GLN A 201 -5.75 15.47 -8.21
N PHE A 202 -4.70 14.69 -8.03
CA PHE A 202 -4.85 13.24 -7.96
C PHE A 202 -5.37 12.89 -6.57
N ALA A 203 -6.65 12.58 -6.47
CA ALA A 203 -7.34 12.34 -5.21
C ALA A 203 -7.90 10.93 -5.13
N THR A 204 -8.09 10.42 -3.91
CA THR A 204 -8.74 9.13 -3.69
C THR A 204 -10.22 9.19 -4.05
N ILE A 205 -10.79 8.06 -4.46
CA ILE A 205 -12.21 7.94 -4.79
C ILE A 205 -13.05 8.40 -3.60
N ILE A 206 -12.79 7.84 -2.40
CA ILE A 206 -13.55 8.15 -1.19
C ILE A 206 -13.53 9.65 -0.84
N GLY A 207 -12.37 10.31 -1.02
CA GLY A 207 -12.23 11.73 -0.72
C GLY A 207 -13.04 12.66 -1.63
N THR A 208 -13.43 12.20 -2.82
CA THR A 208 -14.04 13.07 -3.85
C THR A 208 -15.40 12.61 -4.35
N GLN A 209 -15.81 11.34 -4.14
CA GLN A 209 -17.04 10.81 -4.74
C GLN A 209 -18.32 11.57 -4.36
N ALA A 210 -18.44 12.02 -3.11
CA ALA A 210 -19.61 12.79 -2.68
C ALA A 210 -19.67 14.15 -3.41
N HIS A 211 -18.54 14.78 -3.61
CA HIS A 211 -18.42 16.06 -4.32
C HIS A 211 -18.65 15.90 -5.83
N VAL A 212 -18.20 14.80 -6.41
CA VAL A 212 -18.44 14.50 -7.83
C VAL A 212 -19.92 14.18 -8.07
N LYS A 213 -20.55 13.38 -7.20
CA LYS A 213 -22.00 13.12 -7.27
C LYS A 213 -22.84 14.41 -7.13
N ALA A 214 -22.35 15.38 -6.35
CA ALA A 214 -22.98 16.69 -6.19
C ALA A 214 -22.63 17.69 -7.29
N GLY A 215 -21.87 17.31 -8.34
CA GLY A 215 -21.44 18.18 -9.43
C GLY A 215 -20.40 19.24 -9.05
N LYS A 216 -19.86 19.19 -7.82
CA LYS A 216 -18.89 20.15 -7.30
C LYS A 216 -17.44 19.86 -7.72
N LEU A 217 -17.17 18.65 -8.16
CA LEU A 217 -15.91 18.21 -8.75
C LEU A 217 -16.19 17.29 -9.94
N ARG A 218 -15.16 17.01 -10.75
CA ARG A 218 -15.26 16.07 -11.88
C ARG A 218 -14.05 15.15 -11.89
N TRP A 219 -14.30 13.84 -12.02
CA TRP A 219 -13.27 12.86 -12.35
C TRP A 219 -13.05 12.84 -13.87
N LEU A 220 -11.79 12.82 -14.29
CA LEU A 220 -11.42 12.72 -15.71
C LEU A 220 -10.86 11.34 -16.07
N ALA A 221 -10.08 10.72 -15.20
CA ALA A 221 -9.51 9.40 -15.42
C ALA A 221 -8.95 8.80 -14.11
N LEU A 222 -8.81 7.47 -14.10
CA LEU A 222 -8.08 6.73 -13.06
C LEU A 222 -6.58 6.75 -13.33
N SER A 223 -5.78 6.70 -12.27
CA SER A 223 -4.31 6.70 -12.34
C SER A 223 -3.69 5.33 -12.56
N THR A 224 -4.48 4.26 -12.61
CA THR A 224 -4.06 2.87 -12.73
C THR A 224 -4.06 2.38 -14.17
N LEU A 225 -3.35 1.27 -14.46
CA LEU A 225 -3.37 0.62 -15.78
C LEU A 225 -4.73 -0.01 -16.10
N LYS A 226 -5.43 -0.52 -15.08
CA LYS A 226 -6.75 -1.14 -15.24
C LYS A 226 -7.80 -0.27 -14.56
N ARG A 227 -9.02 -0.30 -15.10
CA ARG A 227 -10.16 0.37 -14.47
C ARG A 227 -10.46 -0.24 -13.10
N SER A 228 -10.97 0.58 -12.20
CA SER A 228 -11.47 0.13 -10.90
C SER A 228 -12.83 -0.55 -11.06
N THR A 229 -13.05 -1.63 -10.30
CA THR A 229 -14.37 -2.28 -10.23
C THR A 229 -15.42 -1.37 -9.61
N ALA A 230 -15.00 -0.42 -8.77
CA ALA A 230 -15.88 0.60 -8.19
C ALA A 230 -16.30 1.69 -9.19
N LEU A 231 -15.52 1.91 -10.26
CA LEU A 231 -15.74 2.93 -11.30
C LEU A 231 -15.48 2.36 -12.69
N PRO A 232 -16.25 1.36 -13.14
CA PRO A 232 -15.98 0.64 -14.39
C PRO A 232 -16.11 1.53 -15.64
N ASP A 233 -16.92 2.60 -15.57
CA ASP A 233 -17.15 3.51 -16.70
C ASP A 233 -16.08 4.61 -16.78
N LEU A 234 -15.31 4.87 -15.70
CA LEU A 234 -14.26 5.87 -15.71
C LEU A 234 -13.00 5.29 -16.39
N PRO A 235 -12.54 5.88 -17.52
CA PRO A 235 -11.33 5.39 -18.18
C PRO A 235 -10.08 5.62 -17.32
N THR A 236 -9.03 4.87 -17.60
CA THR A 236 -7.71 5.14 -17.03
C THR A 236 -7.00 6.24 -17.86
N LEU A 237 -6.00 6.90 -17.26
CA LEU A 237 -5.11 7.81 -17.99
C LEU A 237 -4.37 7.08 -19.11
N SER A 238 -4.01 5.83 -18.88
CA SER A 238 -3.36 4.97 -19.87
C SER A 238 -4.24 4.75 -21.11
N GLU A 239 -5.55 4.51 -20.92
CA GLU A 239 -6.52 4.35 -22.02
C GLU A 239 -6.83 5.69 -22.71
N ALA A 240 -7.02 6.74 -21.93
CA ALA A 240 -7.59 7.99 -22.44
C ALA A 240 -6.56 8.89 -23.12
N ALA A 241 -5.30 8.95 -22.64
CA ALA A 241 -4.37 9.97 -23.07
C ALA A 241 -2.88 9.59 -23.01
N LEU A 242 -2.42 8.82 -22.02
CA LEU A 242 -1.00 8.59 -21.71
C LEU A 242 -0.71 7.09 -21.58
N PRO A 243 -0.56 6.35 -22.68
CA PRO A 243 -0.29 4.90 -22.65
C PRO A 243 0.85 4.54 -21.70
N GLY A 244 0.58 3.60 -20.77
CA GLY A 244 1.54 3.17 -19.75
C GLY A 244 1.56 4.03 -18.50
N PHE A 245 0.70 5.04 -18.36
CA PHE A 245 0.54 5.76 -17.09
C PHE A 245 0.03 4.83 -16.00
N ASP A 246 0.79 4.72 -14.91
CA ASP A 246 0.45 3.82 -13.79
C ASP A 246 1.00 4.36 -12.47
N ILE A 247 0.12 4.95 -11.67
CA ILE A 247 0.37 5.29 -10.27
C ILE A 247 -0.78 4.72 -9.44
N ASN A 248 -0.45 3.78 -8.58
CA ASN A 248 -1.43 3.11 -7.74
C ASN A 248 -1.00 3.17 -6.26
N GLY A 249 -1.92 3.53 -5.39
CA GLY A 249 -1.79 3.31 -3.97
C GLY A 249 -2.02 1.82 -3.65
N TRP A 250 -1.29 1.30 -2.68
CA TRP A 250 -1.50 -0.05 -2.19
C TRP A 250 -1.00 -0.21 -0.76
N TYR A 251 -1.58 -1.16 -0.05
CA TYR A 251 -1.09 -1.62 1.23
C TYR A 251 -0.76 -3.11 1.16
N GLY A 252 0.27 -3.50 1.89
CA GLY A 252 0.68 -4.88 1.98
C GLY A 252 1.18 -5.23 3.36
N MET A 253 1.39 -6.52 3.59
CA MET A 253 1.91 -7.07 4.84
C MET A 253 3.33 -7.56 4.63
N LEU A 254 4.21 -7.21 5.56
CA LEU A 254 5.60 -7.65 5.64
C LEU A 254 5.85 -8.39 6.95
N ALA A 255 6.89 -9.22 6.96
CA ALA A 255 7.49 -9.81 8.14
C ALA A 255 9.01 -9.59 8.12
N PRO A 256 9.75 -9.80 9.24
CA PRO A 256 11.21 -9.81 9.22
C PRO A 256 11.77 -10.82 8.20
N ALA A 257 12.86 -10.48 7.50
CA ALA A 257 13.38 -11.25 6.35
C ALA A 257 13.63 -12.74 6.65
N ALA A 258 14.15 -13.07 7.84
CA ALA A 258 14.49 -14.43 8.22
C ALA A 258 13.31 -15.25 8.80
N ILE A 259 12.07 -14.84 8.58
CA ILE A 259 10.87 -15.57 9.05
C ILE A 259 10.89 -17.03 8.54
N PRO A 260 10.56 -18.05 9.36
CA PRO A 260 10.46 -19.43 8.92
C PRO A 260 9.42 -19.58 7.79
N LYS A 261 9.79 -20.30 6.73
CA LYS A 261 8.90 -20.55 5.57
C LYS A 261 7.49 -21.04 5.95
N PRO A 262 7.31 -21.97 6.92
CA PRO A 262 5.99 -22.41 7.34
C PRO A 262 5.14 -21.28 7.96
N ALA A 263 5.75 -20.38 8.74
CA ALA A 263 5.07 -19.23 9.33
C ALA A 263 4.67 -18.21 8.26
N LEU A 264 5.58 -17.89 7.32
CA LEU A 264 5.30 -17.03 6.18
C LEU A 264 4.13 -17.57 5.34
N ALA A 265 4.15 -18.85 5.00
CA ALA A 265 3.09 -19.49 4.22
C ALA A 265 1.73 -19.47 4.97
N LYS A 266 1.75 -19.65 6.30
CA LYS A 266 0.52 -19.60 7.10
C LYS A 266 -0.04 -18.18 7.18
N LEU A 267 0.81 -17.16 7.35
CA LEU A 267 0.41 -15.76 7.32
C LEU A 267 -0.16 -15.37 5.95
N ASN A 268 0.53 -15.72 4.85
CA ASN A 268 0.05 -15.46 3.50
C ASN A 268 -1.34 -16.07 3.29
N ARG A 269 -1.52 -17.37 3.60
CA ARG A 269 -2.83 -18.04 3.49
C ARG A 269 -3.91 -17.33 4.30
N ALA A 270 -3.62 -16.96 5.56
CA ALA A 270 -4.57 -16.26 6.41
C ALA A 270 -4.98 -14.90 5.83
N VAL A 271 -4.04 -14.14 5.25
CA VAL A 271 -4.36 -12.89 4.54
C VAL A 271 -5.24 -13.16 3.32
N LEU A 272 -4.89 -14.14 2.48
CA LEU A 272 -5.67 -14.46 1.28
C LEU A 272 -7.11 -14.87 1.61
N GLU A 273 -7.30 -15.69 2.64
CA GLU A 273 -8.64 -16.08 3.08
C GLU A 273 -9.41 -14.91 3.72
N ALA A 274 -8.72 -14.07 4.52
CA ALA A 274 -9.30 -12.87 5.10
C ALA A 274 -9.84 -11.91 4.01
N LEU A 275 -9.09 -11.71 2.93
CA LEU A 275 -9.49 -10.83 1.83
C LEU A 275 -10.68 -11.35 1.02
N LYS A 276 -10.94 -12.66 1.03
CA LYS A 276 -12.10 -13.28 0.36
C LYS A 276 -13.38 -13.23 1.20
N ALA A 277 -13.29 -12.84 2.49
CA ALA A 277 -14.47 -12.80 3.35
C ALA A 277 -15.51 -11.80 2.81
N PRO A 278 -16.82 -12.17 2.80
CA PRO A 278 -17.86 -11.41 2.09
C PRO A 278 -18.04 -9.97 2.62
N ASP A 279 -17.69 -9.71 3.86
CA ASP A 279 -17.78 -8.38 4.49
C ASP A 279 -16.53 -7.50 4.30
N VAL A 280 -15.42 -8.05 3.78
CA VAL A 280 -14.17 -7.32 3.58
C VAL A 280 -14.22 -6.47 2.31
N GLY A 281 -14.68 -7.02 1.20
CA GLY A 281 -14.83 -6.28 -0.06
C GLY A 281 -15.65 -5.01 0.08
N PRO A 282 -16.86 -5.04 0.65
CA PRO A 282 -17.68 -3.84 0.89
C PRO A 282 -17.00 -2.80 1.79
N ARG A 283 -16.24 -3.21 2.82
CA ARG A 283 -15.51 -2.28 3.68
C ARG A 283 -14.40 -1.54 2.91
N PHE A 284 -13.68 -2.25 2.05
CA PHE A 284 -12.65 -1.63 1.22
C PHE A 284 -13.26 -0.75 0.13
N ALA A 285 -14.35 -1.19 -0.50
CA ALA A 285 -15.05 -0.38 -1.49
C ALA A 285 -15.58 0.94 -0.90
N ALA A 286 -16.02 0.93 0.37
CA ALA A 286 -16.43 2.15 1.08
C ALA A 286 -15.26 3.14 1.25
N ASP A 287 -14.03 2.67 1.32
CA ASP A 287 -12.79 3.47 1.38
C ASP A 287 -12.17 3.70 -0.02
N GLY A 288 -12.84 3.26 -1.08
CA GLY A 288 -12.36 3.40 -2.47
C GLY A 288 -11.15 2.51 -2.78
N SER A 289 -10.88 1.51 -1.96
CA SER A 289 -9.86 0.50 -2.17
C SER A 289 -10.47 -0.83 -2.60
N GLU A 290 -9.65 -1.69 -3.19
CA GLU A 290 -10.04 -3.01 -3.66
C GLU A 290 -9.14 -4.07 -2.99
N PRO A 291 -9.71 -5.22 -2.54
CA PRO A 291 -8.90 -6.33 -2.09
C PRO A 291 -8.12 -6.92 -3.27
N VAL A 292 -6.85 -7.25 -3.05
CA VAL A 292 -5.98 -7.86 -4.07
C VAL A 292 -5.70 -9.31 -3.71
N GLY A 293 -4.94 -9.55 -2.67
CA GLY A 293 -4.41 -10.86 -2.31
C GLY A 293 -3.37 -11.36 -3.31
N SER A 294 -2.13 -11.52 -2.88
CA SER A 294 -1.05 -12.04 -3.72
C SER A 294 -0.26 -13.12 -3.01
N SER A 295 0.46 -13.95 -3.78
CA SER A 295 1.51 -14.78 -3.20
C SER A 295 2.64 -13.90 -2.63
N SER A 296 3.47 -14.47 -1.76
CA SER A 296 4.66 -13.79 -1.23
C SER A 296 5.63 -13.38 -2.34
N ASP A 297 5.83 -14.25 -3.32
CA ASP A 297 6.75 -14.00 -4.44
C ASP A 297 6.24 -12.91 -5.38
N ASP A 298 4.93 -12.92 -5.69
CA ASP A 298 4.31 -11.87 -6.50
C ASP A 298 4.39 -10.52 -5.80
N PHE A 299 4.16 -10.48 -4.47
CA PHE A 299 4.25 -9.23 -3.72
C PHE A 299 5.70 -8.73 -3.62
N SER A 300 6.67 -9.62 -3.42
CA SER A 300 8.09 -9.25 -3.47
C SER A 300 8.47 -8.64 -4.83
N THR A 301 8.01 -9.28 -5.92
CA THR A 301 8.22 -8.79 -7.28
C THR A 301 7.53 -7.45 -7.51
N HIS A 302 6.31 -7.28 -7.00
CA HIS A 302 5.58 -6.01 -7.05
C HIS A 302 6.35 -4.88 -6.37
N ILE A 303 6.84 -5.09 -5.13
CA ILE A 303 7.63 -4.10 -4.39
C ILE A 303 8.86 -3.66 -5.19
N LYS A 304 9.65 -4.60 -5.73
CA LYS A 304 10.85 -4.31 -6.52
C LYS A 304 10.53 -3.51 -7.79
N ARG A 305 9.44 -3.87 -8.47
CA ARG A 305 8.95 -3.15 -9.65
C ARG A 305 8.54 -1.71 -9.30
N GLU A 306 7.82 -1.53 -8.20
CA GLU A 306 7.40 -0.21 -7.73
C GLU A 306 8.60 0.68 -7.36
N ILE A 307 9.59 0.16 -6.64
CA ILE A 307 10.83 0.89 -6.33
C ILE A 307 11.53 1.34 -7.62
N THR A 308 11.67 0.43 -8.60
CA THR A 308 12.31 0.74 -9.89
C THR A 308 11.51 1.80 -10.67
N LYS A 309 10.19 1.66 -10.71
CA LYS A 309 9.30 2.63 -11.35
C LYS A 309 9.42 4.01 -10.71
N TYR A 310 9.35 4.08 -9.38
CA TYR A 310 9.43 5.36 -8.68
C TYR A 310 10.80 6.01 -8.79
N ALA A 311 11.89 5.22 -8.79
CA ALA A 311 13.24 5.73 -9.04
C ALA A 311 13.34 6.42 -10.41
N LYS A 312 12.74 5.82 -11.44
CA LYS A 312 12.70 6.41 -12.78
C LYS A 312 11.85 7.69 -12.79
N VAL A 313 10.64 7.64 -12.26
CA VAL A 313 9.69 8.78 -12.27
C VAL A 313 10.26 9.97 -11.50
N THR A 314 10.80 9.74 -10.31
CA THR A 314 11.40 10.81 -9.49
C THR A 314 12.61 11.44 -10.15
N LYS A 315 13.46 10.63 -10.79
CA LYS A 315 14.62 11.11 -11.56
C LYS A 315 14.18 11.95 -12.76
N ASP A 316 13.25 11.43 -13.57
CA ASP A 316 12.77 12.10 -14.80
C ASP A 316 12.04 13.41 -14.47
N ALA A 317 11.35 13.47 -13.34
CA ALA A 317 10.66 14.66 -12.85
C ALA A 317 11.56 15.63 -12.06
N GLY A 318 12.84 15.32 -11.88
CA GLY A 318 13.77 16.14 -11.09
C GLY A 318 13.36 16.30 -9.62
N MET A 319 12.58 15.34 -9.08
CA MET A 319 12.10 15.38 -7.69
C MET A 319 13.25 15.11 -6.72
N LYS A 320 13.38 15.99 -5.73
CA LYS A 320 14.31 15.81 -4.60
C LYS A 320 13.52 16.03 -3.32
N ILE A 321 13.82 15.25 -2.29
CA ILE A 321 13.46 15.56 -0.91
C ILE A 321 14.78 15.92 -0.23
N ASP A 322 14.85 17.12 0.32
CA ASP A 322 16.00 17.62 1.08
C ASP A 322 16.18 16.85 2.40
#